data_cb8d0861dd6246f8eaa7d0e4a61d7b0d
#
_entry.id   cb8d0861dd6246f8eaa7d0e4a61d7b0d
#
_cell.length_a   1.000
_cell.length_b   1.000
_cell.length_c   1.000
_cell.angle_alpha   90.00
_cell.angle_beta   90.00
_cell.angle_gamma   90.00
#
_symmetry.space_group_name_H-M   'P 1'
#
loop_
_entity.id
_entity.type
_entity.pdbx_description
1 polymer ?
#
loop_
_entity_poly.entity_id
_entity_poly.type
_entity_poly.pdbx_seq_one_letter_code
_entity_poly.pdbx_strand_id
1 'polypeptide(L)'
;TFGGNHNFGMVIYNGGTLYIDDGKPTPALMHETLRNLREIAPTVYFNVPTGFEAIANAMQTDDALRKNLLSRVNMFFYAGASLAQPIWDSLYASQEREVGERIAMTTGLGMTESGPFALFVTNPHVKTADLGVPTPGLEIKLIPDGDKIEIRYKGPNITPGYWRAPEETRDHFDEEGFFCTGDAVKWIDEHDVHQGLRFDGRIAEDFKLATGTFVSVGPLRAKVIGAGAPYIQDVVVTGLNRKEVGALIFPTAAVRGLSGLGANAPMADVLASAPVVAHFQGVLNHLAETSTGSASRVARAVLLSEPPSIDKGEVTDKGSINQRAVLKHRDALVQAMHDGTAPHILLPQ
;
A
#
# COMPACT_ATOMS: atom_id res chain seq x y z
N THR A 1 9.00 13.92 -4.43
CA THR A 1 9.79 13.64 -5.65
C THR A 1 8.96 13.05 -6.78
N PHE A 2 8.05 12.10 -6.52
CA PHE A 2 7.27 11.42 -7.58
C PHE A 2 6.46 12.41 -8.44
N GLY A 3 5.57 13.21 -7.85
CA GLY A 3 4.77 14.18 -8.59
C GLY A 3 5.58 15.31 -9.23
N GLY A 4 6.55 15.85 -8.47
CA GLY A 4 7.37 16.97 -8.91
C GLY A 4 8.47 16.55 -9.91
N ASN A 5 9.50 15.87 -9.43
CA ASN A 5 10.67 15.58 -10.27
C ASN A 5 10.36 14.58 -11.40
N HIS A 6 9.70 13.47 -11.08
CA HIS A 6 9.44 12.43 -12.08
C HIS A 6 8.39 12.86 -13.10
N ASN A 7 7.17 13.17 -12.65
CA ASN A 7 6.06 13.45 -13.58
C ASN A 7 6.32 14.71 -14.39
N PHE A 8 6.78 15.78 -13.73
CA PHE A 8 7.09 17.04 -14.41
C PHE A 8 8.26 16.88 -15.39
N GLY A 9 9.37 16.27 -14.95
CA GLY A 9 10.55 16.05 -15.80
C GLY A 9 10.23 15.16 -17.00
N MET A 10 9.46 14.11 -16.82
CA MET A 10 9.05 13.21 -17.90
C MET A 10 8.22 13.93 -18.96
N VAL A 11 7.25 14.75 -18.54
CA VAL A 11 6.39 15.50 -19.47
C VAL A 11 7.21 16.52 -20.27
N ILE A 12 8.10 17.28 -19.62
CA ILE A 12 8.98 18.23 -20.30
C ILE A 12 9.91 17.52 -21.30
N TYR A 13 10.55 16.43 -20.86
CA TYR A 13 11.49 15.67 -21.70
C TYR A 13 10.83 15.15 -22.98
N ASN A 14 9.55 14.76 -22.90
CA ASN A 14 8.79 14.23 -24.03
C ASN A 14 7.97 15.28 -24.80
N GLY A 15 8.05 16.56 -24.44
CA GLY A 15 7.30 17.64 -25.09
C GLY A 15 5.79 17.53 -24.93
N GLY A 16 5.34 16.94 -23.83
CA GLY A 16 3.93 16.72 -23.54
C GLY A 16 3.26 17.90 -22.82
N THR A 17 2.00 17.70 -22.45
CA THR A 17 1.21 18.63 -21.61
C THR A 17 1.00 18.00 -20.24
N LEU A 18 1.41 18.71 -19.19
CA LEU A 18 1.14 18.30 -17.80
C LEU A 18 -0.15 18.95 -17.31
N TYR A 19 -1.11 18.12 -16.92
CA TYR A 19 -2.31 18.55 -16.20
C TYR A 19 -2.07 18.37 -14.71
N ILE A 20 -2.17 19.46 -13.94
CA ILE A 20 -2.02 19.46 -12.49
C ILE A 20 -3.42 19.53 -11.90
N ASP A 21 -3.74 18.58 -11.05
CA ASP A 21 -5.05 18.43 -10.42
C ASP A 21 -5.01 18.96 -8.98
N ASP A 22 -5.97 19.79 -8.61
CA ASP A 22 -6.16 20.26 -7.23
C ASP A 22 -6.87 19.23 -6.34
N GLY A 23 -7.37 18.15 -6.92
CA GLY A 23 -8.00 17.05 -6.20
C GLY A 23 -7.03 16.29 -5.32
N LYS A 24 -7.58 15.61 -4.33
CA LYS A 24 -6.87 14.68 -3.44
C LYS A 24 -7.72 13.44 -3.22
N PRO A 25 -7.12 12.28 -2.94
CA PRO A 25 -7.85 11.05 -2.66
C PRO A 25 -8.49 11.08 -1.26
N THR A 26 -9.23 12.12 -0.97
CA THR A 26 -10.02 12.32 0.25
C THR A 26 -11.48 12.57 -0.11
N PRO A 27 -12.44 12.24 0.76
CA PRO A 27 -13.86 12.46 0.48
C PRO A 27 -14.21 13.90 0.09
N ALA A 28 -13.48 14.87 0.65
CA ALA A 28 -13.74 16.30 0.42
C ALA A 28 -13.24 16.80 -0.95
N LEU A 29 -12.17 16.22 -1.51
CA LEU A 29 -11.48 16.76 -2.69
C LEU A 29 -11.44 15.81 -3.88
N MET A 30 -11.84 14.54 -3.72
CA MET A 30 -11.84 13.57 -4.82
C MET A 30 -12.77 13.98 -5.98
N HIS A 31 -13.83 14.72 -5.68
CA HIS A 31 -14.75 15.21 -6.69
C HIS A 31 -14.10 16.10 -7.74
N GLU A 32 -13.04 16.85 -7.38
CA GLU A 32 -12.27 17.67 -8.31
C GLU A 32 -11.53 16.80 -9.33
N THR A 33 -10.84 15.76 -8.86
CA THR A 33 -10.18 14.77 -9.73
C THR A 33 -11.18 14.11 -10.68
N LEU A 34 -12.32 13.66 -10.17
CA LEU A 34 -13.35 13.01 -11.00
C LEU A 34 -13.94 13.97 -12.03
N ARG A 35 -14.16 15.24 -11.67
CA ARG A 35 -14.59 16.28 -12.61
C ARG A 35 -13.59 16.43 -13.74
N ASN A 36 -12.32 16.63 -13.39
CA ASN A 36 -11.25 16.84 -14.36
C ASN A 36 -11.08 15.65 -15.32
N LEU A 37 -11.20 14.42 -14.80
CA LEU A 37 -11.11 13.19 -15.62
C LEU A 37 -12.34 12.94 -16.50
N ARG A 38 -13.49 13.58 -16.24
CA ARG A 38 -14.64 13.59 -17.17
C ARG A 38 -14.39 14.51 -18.36
N GLU A 39 -13.55 15.52 -18.22
CA GLU A 39 -13.30 16.53 -19.25
C GLU A 39 -11.98 16.30 -19.99
N ILE A 40 -10.96 15.80 -19.30
CA ILE A 40 -9.60 15.61 -19.82
C ILE A 40 -9.33 14.12 -19.98
N ALA A 41 -9.01 13.70 -21.20
CA ALA A 41 -8.58 12.34 -21.53
C ALA A 41 -7.04 12.28 -21.58
N PRO A 42 -6.37 11.86 -20.50
CA PRO A 42 -4.92 11.74 -20.47
C PRO A 42 -4.43 10.56 -21.32
N THR A 43 -3.19 10.63 -21.80
CA THR A 43 -2.53 9.49 -22.46
C THR A 43 -1.75 8.64 -21.45
N VAL A 44 -1.27 9.25 -20.38
CA VAL A 44 -0.63 8.59 -19.24
C VAL A 44 -1.23 9.18 -17.98
N TYR A 45 -1.62 8.31 -17.04
CA TYR A 45 -2.22 8.73 -15.79
C TYR A 45 -1.48 8.19 -14.59
N PHE A 46 -1.10 9.09 -13.69
CA PHE A 46 -0.34 8.79 -12.47
C PHE A 46 -1.20 9.04 -11.25
N ASN A 47 -1.19 8.11 -10.31
CA ASN A 47 -1.81 8.33 -9.00
C ASN A 47 -1.18 7.42 -7.93
N VAL A 48 -1.61 7.63 -6.70
CA VAL A 48 -1.37 6.72 -5.56
C VAL A 48 -2.50 5.68 -5.47
N PRO A 49 -2.30 4.54 -4.79
CA PRO A 49 -3.31 3.48 -4.70
C PRO A 49 -4.69 3.95 -4.24
N THR A 50 -4.77 4.82 -3.22
CA THR A 50 -6.06 5.38 -2.75
C THR A 50 -6.79 6.21 -3.80
N GLY A 51 -6.06 6.90 -4.67
CA GLY A 51 -6.65 7.62 -5.81
C GLY A 51 -7.19 6.66 -6.86
N PHE A 52 -6.46 5.59 -7.19
CA PHE A 52 -6.95 4.56 -8.09
C PHE A 52 -8.17 3.82 -7.55
N GLU A 53 -8.23 3.54 -6.26
CA GLU A 53 -9.40 2.96 -5.61
C GLU A 53 -10.64 3.84 -5.78
N ALA A 54 -10.52 5.13 -5.50
CA ALA A 54 -11.62 6.08 -5.63
C ALA A 54 -12.10 6.19 -7.10
N ILE A 55 -11.17 6.21 -8.07
CA ILE A 55 -11.50 6.23 -9.51
C ILE A 55 -12.14 4.91 -9.94
N ALA A 56 -11.61 3.77 -9.53
CA ALA A 56 -12.18 2.46 -9.83
C ALA A 56 -13.63 2.35 -9.35
N ASN A 57 -13.89 2.80 -8.12
CA ASN A 57 -15.24 2.82 -7.56
C ASN A 57 -16.17 3.76 -8.31
N ALA A 58 -15.71 4.97 -8.65
CA ALA A 58 -16.52 5.94 -9.40
C ALA A 58 -16.87 5.45 -10.83
N MET A 59 -15.95 4.79 -11.52
CA MET A 59 -16.17 4.24 -12.86
C MET A 59 -17.24 3.14 -12.91
N GLN A 60 -17.63 2.55 -11.79
CA GLN A 60 -18.71 1.54 -11.77
C GLN A 60 -20.07 2.15 -12.13
N THR A 61 -20.30 3.42 -11.77
CA THR A 61 -21.59 4.12 -11.92
C THR A 61 -21.53 5.36 -12.81
N ASP A 62 -20.31 5.85 -13.11
CA ASP A 62 -20.08 7.05 -13.91
C ASP A 62 -19.56 6.71 -15.30
N ASP A 63 -20.49 6.54 -16.25
CA ASP A 63 -20.16 6.21 -17.64
C ASP A 63 -19.38 7.32 -18.36
N ALA A 64 -19.63 8.59 -18.04
CA ALA A 64 -18.93 9.72 -18.65
C ALA A 64 -17.44 9.72 -18.24
N LEU A 65 -17.19 9.54 -16.95
CA LEU A 65 -15.85 9.38 -16.41
C LEU A 65 -15.12 8.20 -17.08
N ARG A 66 -15.75 7.04 -17.05
CA ARG A 66 -15.14 5.80 -17.58
C ARG A 66 -14.77 5.96 -19.05
N LYS A 67 -15.72 6.40 -19.90
CA LYS A 67 -15.49 6.60 -21.32
C LYS A 67 -14.40 7.60 -21.63
N ASN A 68 -14.43 8.77 -20.95
CA ASN A 68 -13.43 9.80 -21.22
C ASN A 68 -12.04 9.37 -20.76
N LEU A 69 -11.90 8.88 -19.52
CA LEU A 69 -10.61 8.45 -18.97
C LEU A 69 -9.96 7.36 -19.81
N LEU A 70 -10.75 6.35 -20.24
CA LEU A 70 -10.24 5.19 -20.99
C LEU A 70 -10.08 5.45 -22.48
N SER A 71 -10.60 6.57 -23.02
CA SER A 71 -10.61 6.84 -24.47
C SER A 71 -9.23 7.03 -25.10
N ARG A 72 -8.22 7.47 -24.34
CA ARG A 72 -6.88 7.79 -24.84
C ARG A 72 -5.75 7.27 -23.97
N VAL A 73 -6.03 6.79 -22.76
CA VAL A 73 -4.99 6.35 -21.84
C VAL A 73 -4.32 5.07 -22.36
N ASN A 74 -2.99 5.11 -22.42
CA ASN A 74 -2.15 3.99 -22.86
C ASN A 74 -1.39 3.36 -21.68
N MET A 75 -1.30 4.07 -20.56
CA MET A 75 -0.60 3.60 -19.37
C MET A 75 -1.17 4.24 -18.11
N PHE A 76 -1.46 3.40 -17.14
CA PHE A 76 -1.65 3.77 -15.75
C PHE A 76 -0.38 3.49 -14.96
N PHE A 77 0.01 4.43 -14.12
CA PHE A 77 1.16 4.29 -13.25
C PHE A 77 0.80 4.61 -11.80
N TYR A 78 1.00 3.66 -10.91
CA TYR A 78 0.82 3.90 -9.48
C TYR A 78 2.14 3.80 -8.74
N ALA A 79 2.28 4.57 -7.67
CA ALA A 79 3.45 4.54 -6.81
C ALA A 79 3.12 4.92 -5.36
N GLY A 80 4.08 4.71 -4.46
CA GLY A 80 3.99 5.09 -3.06
C GLY A 80 3.55 3.97 -2.12
N ALA A 81 2.75 3.03 -2.60
CA ALA A 81 2.33 1.82 -1.89
C ALA A 81 1.89 0.75 -2.91
N SER A 82 1.66 -0.48 -2.46
CA SER A 82 1.07 -1.52 -3.30
C SER A 82 -0.41 -1.27 -3.55
N LEU A 83 -0.85 -1.51 -4.77
CA LEU A 83 -2.27 -1.46 -5.15
C LEU A 83 -2.89 -2.84 -4.89
N ALA A 84 -3.98 -2.89 -4.12
CA ALA A 84 -4.62 -4.14 -3.74
C ALA A 84 -5.22 -4.87 -4.96
N GLN A 85 -5.14 -6.19 -4.98
CA GLN A 85 -5.61 -7.01 -6.11
C GLN A 85 -7.07 -6.73 -6.52
N PRO A 86 -8.04 -6.57 -5.60
CA PRO A 86 -9.42 -6.25 -5.99
C PRO A 86 -9.57 -4.93 -6.76
N ILE A 87 -8.71 -3.95 -6.48
CA ILE A 87 -8.71 -2.67 -7.21
C ILE A 87 -8.15 -2.88 -8.63
N TRP A 88 -7.10 -3.67 -8.78
CA TRP A 88 -6.58 -4.10 -10.07
C TRP A 88 -7.66 -4.76 -10.92
N ASP A 89 -8.36 -5.73 -10.33
CA ASP A 89 -9.40 -6.50 -11.02
C ASP A 89 -10.56 -5.58 -11.45
N SER A 90 -10.97 -4.64 -10.59
CA SER A 90 -12.00 -3.65 -10.89
C SER A 90 -11.61 -2.70 -12.02
N LEU A 91 -10.34 -2.25 -12.04
CA LEU A 91 -9.80 -1.41 -13.11
C LEU A 91 -9.77 -2.17 -14.45
N TYR A 92 -9.27 -3.41 -14.45
CA TYR A 92 -9.24 -4.24 -15.65
C TYR A 92 -10.64 -4.57 -16.16
N ALA A 93 -11.59 -4.90 -15.29
CA ALA A 93 -12.97 -5.13 -15.69
C ALA A 93 -13.60 -3.89 -16.36
N SER A 94 -13.28 -2.69 -15.84
CA SER A 94 -13.73 -1.43 -16.45
C SER A 94 -13.10 -1.18 -17.82
N GLN A 95 -11.82 -1.51 -17.99
CA GLN A 95 -11.08 -1.38 -19.25
C GLN A 95 -11.62 -2.37 -20.29
N GLU A 96 -11.72 -3.66 -19.94
CA GLU A 96 -12.25 -4.69 -20.83
C GLU A 96 -13.69 -4.37 -21.29
N ARG A 97 -14.53 -3.84 -20.38
CA ARG A 97 -15.90 -3.43 -20.71
C ARG A 97 -15.95 -2.24 -21.67
N GLU A 98 -15.04 -1.25 -21.52
CA GLU A 98 -15.13 0.01 -22.29
C GLU A 98 -14.32 -0.02 -23.58
N VAL A 99 -13.11 -0.58 -23.56
CA VAL A 99 -12.18 -0.56 -24.70
C VAL A 99 -11.84 -1.94 -25.25
N GLY A 100 -12.31 -3.01 -24.61
CA GLY A 100 -12.14 -4.40 -25.08
C GLY A 100 -10.76 -5.01 -24.80
N GLU A 101 -9.86 -4.28 -24.14
CA GLU A 101 -8.51 -4.73 -23.82
C GLU A 101 -8.03 -4.18 -22.49
N ARG A 102 -6.94 -4.75 -21.96
CA ARG A 102 -6.27 -4.26 -20.75
C ARG A 102 -5.23 -3.23 -21.11
N ILE A 103 -5.35 -2.07 -20.50
CA ILE A 103 -4.37 -0.98 -20.60
C ILE A 103 -3.23 -1.28 -19.64
N ALA A 104 -1.99 -1.02 -20.04
CA ALA A 104 -0.81 -1.25 -19.22
C ALA A 104 -0.94 -0.54 -17.87
N MET A 105 -0.88 -1.33 -16.79
CA MET A 105 -0.76 -0.82 -15.43
C MET A 105 0.65 -1.10 -14.93
N THR A 106 1.39 -0.06 -14.63
CA THR A 106 2.80 -0.15 -14.25
C THR A 106 3.05 0.44 -12.88
N THR A 107 4.16 0.07 -12.29
CA THR A 107 4.63 0.56 -10.99
C THR A 107 6.14 0.46 -10.91
N GLY A 108 6.70 0.90 -9.82
CA GLY A 108 8.10 0.77 -9.51
C GLY A 108 8.38 1.04 -8.03
N LEU A 109 9.58 0.71 -7.60
CA LEU A 109 10.07 1.07 -6.28
C LEU A 109 10.97 2.30 -6.40
N GLY A 110 10.77 3.22 -5.49
CA GLY A 110 11.60 4.40 -5.35
C GLY A 110 11.30 5.17 -4.09
N MET A 111 12.20 6.06 -3.75
CA MET A 111 12.12 6.93 -2.58
C MET A 111 12.68 8.30 -2.94
N THR A 112 12.62 9.25 -2.03
CA THR A 112 13.20 10.58 -2.25
C THR A 112 14.68 10.49 -2.56
N GLU A 113 15.37 9.60 -1.89
CA GLU A 113 16.80 9.35 -1.98
C GLU A 113 17.22 8.69 -3.31
N SER A 114 16.30 8.15 -4.09
CA SER A 114 16.56 7.56 -5.41
C SER A 114 16.06 8.39 -6.59
N GLY A 115 15.61 9.59 -6.36
CA GLY A 115 15.27 10.64 -7.29
C GLY A 115 14.09 10.52 -8.26
N PRO A 116 12.97 9.89 -8.03
CA PRO A 116 12.43 8.92 -7.08
C PRO A 116 12.50 7.45 -7.54
N PHE A 117 13.20 7.12 -8.61
CA PHE A 117 13.11 5.85 -9.33
C PHE A 117 14.30 4.95 -9.06
N ALA A 118 14.05 3.70 -8.64
CA ALA A 118 15.09 2.68 -8.48
C ALA A 118 14.76 1.43 -9.30
N LEU A 119 13.58 0.86 -9.15
CA LEU A 119 13.11 -0.28 -9.91
C LEU A 119 11.88 0.08 -10.72
N PHE A 120 11.70 -0.57 -11.87
CA PHE A 120 10.56 -0.35 -12.75
C PHE A 120 10.05 -1.66 -13.33
N VAL A 121 8.74 -1.82 -13.33
CA VAL A 121 8.09 -2.97 -13.94
C VAL A 121 8.09 -2.82 -15.46
N THR A 122 8.68 -3.77 -16.15
CA THR A 122 8.73 -3.86 -17.61
C THR A 122 7.87 -5.00 -18.17
N ASN A 123 7.43 -5.93 -17.28
CA ASN A 123 6.62 -7.07 -17.67
C ASN A 123 5.14 -6.66 -17.79
N PRO A 124 4.44 -6.96 -18.91
CA PRO A 124 3.02 -6.68 -19.06
C PRO A 124 2.12 -7.52 -18.14
N HIS A 125 2.62 -8.63 -17.59
CA HIS A 125 1.90 -9.52 -16.67
C HIS A 125 2.18 -9.20 -15.19
N VAL A 126 2.20 -7.92 -14.85
CA VAL A 126 2.43 -7.41 -13.50
C VAL A 126 1.40 -7.94 -12.51
N LYS A 127 1.87 -8.31 -11.33
CA LYS A 127 1.05 -8.65 -10.16
C LYS A 127 1.26 -7.63 -9.05
N THR A 128 0.35 -7.60 -8.11
CA THR A 128 0.52 -6.77 -6.91
C THR A 128 1.86 -7.06 -6.24
N ALA A 129 2.52 -6.01 -5.76
CA ALA A 129 3.84 -6.02 -5.15
C ALA A 129 5.04 -6.31 -6.10
N ASP A 130 4.85 -6.60 -7.37
CA ASP A 130 5.96 -6.66 -8.34
C ASP A 130 6.60 -5.27 -8.46
N LEU A 131 7.94 -5.23 -8.44
CA LEU A 131 8.74 -4.00 -8.50
C LEU A 131 9.51 -3.87 -9.82
N GLY A 132 9.70 -4.99 -10.50
CA GLY A 132 10.45 -5.05 -11.75
C GLY A 132 11.96 -5.09 -11.57
N VAL A 133 12.66 -4.49 -12.51
CA VAL A 133 14.12 -4.53 -12.66
C VAL A 133 14.75 -3.14 -12.36
N PRO A 134 16.06 -3.08 -12.08
CA PRO A 134 16.76 -1.80 -11.88
C PRO A 134 16.64 -0.88 -13.09
N THR A 135 16.48 0.41 -12.84
CA THR A 135 16.53 1.42 -13.90
C THR A 135 17.92 1.52 -14.51
N PRO A 136 18.06 1.92 -15.78
CA PRO A 136 19.36 2.03 -16.42
C PRO A 136 20.33 2.91 -15.63
N GLY A 137 21.55 2.40 -15.40
CA GLY A 137 22.60 3.07 -14.64
C GLY A 137 22.54 2.91 -13.12
N LEU A 138 21.53 2.21 -12.61
CA LEU A 138 21.45 1.87 -11.20
C LEU A 138 22.06 0.47 -10.97
N GLU A 139 22.97 0.40 -10.01
CA GLU A 139 23.46 -0.85 -9.44
C GLU A 139 22.64 -1.21 -8.21
N ILE A 140 22.26 -2.47 -8.08
CA ILE A 140 21.61 -2.99 -6.88
C ILE A 140 22.51 -4.01 -6.18
N LYS A 141 22.41 -4.04 -4.86
CA LYS A 141 23.08 -5.03 -4.01
C LYS A 141 22.03 -5.68 -3.13
N LEU A 142 22.02 -6.98 -3.09
CA LEU A 142 21.07 -7.79 -2.32
C LEU A 142 21.78 -8.37 -1.11
N ILE A 143 21.39 -7.95 0.09
CA ILE A 143 22.05 -8.34 1.35
C ILE A 143 21.09 -9.19 2.17
N PRO A 144 21.43 -10.45 2.49
CA PRO A 144 20.66 -11.26 3.42
C PRO A 144 20.60 -10.61 4.81
N ASP A 145 19.39 -10.52 5.36
CA ASP A 145 19.12 -10.06 6.72
C ASP A 145 18.06 -10.98 7.37
N GLY A 146 18.53 -11.98 8.10
CA GLY A 146 17.70 -13.08 8.59
C GLY A 146 17.04 -13.85 7.45
N ASP A 147 15.70 -13.88 7.45
CA ASP A 147 14.90 -14.54 6.42
C ASP A 147 14.53 -13.58 5.26
N LYS A 148 15.09 -12.37 5.23
CA LYS A 148 14.83 -11.33 4.24
C LYS A 148 16.09 -11.03 3.42
N ILE A 149 15.87 -10.31 2.33
CA ILE A 149 16.94 -9.76 1.49
C ILE A 149 16.72 -8.25 1.41
N GLU A 150 17.63 -7.47 2.02
CA GLU A 150 17.65 -6.02 1.86
C GLU A 150 18.13 -5.65 0.46
N ILE A 151 17.44 -4.75 -0.20
CA ILE A 151 17.91 -4.13 -1.43
C ILE A 151 18.65 -2.83 -1.10
N ARG A 152 19.86 -2.65 -1.67
CA ARG A 152 20.64 -1.42 -1.58
C ARG A 152 20.92 -0.86 -2.95
N TYR A 153 21.11 0.45 -3.04
CA TYR A 153 21.22 1.18 -4.30
C TYR A 153 22.52 1.95 -4.43
N LYS A 154 23.10 1.94 -5.63
CA LYS A 154 24.20 2.81 -6.03
C LYS A 154 24.04 3.27 -7.47
N GLY A 155 24.10 4.56 -7.72
CA GLY A 155 23.91 5.10 -9.06
C GLY A 155 23.81 6.61 -9.08
N PRO A 156 23.79 7.22 -10.27
CA PRO A 156 23.79 8.68 -10.43
C PRO A 156 22.50 9.35 -9.92
N ASN A 157 21.42 8.62 -9.76
CA ASN A 157 20.15 9.09 -9.24
C ASN A 157 20.03 8.97 -7.72
N ILE A 158 21.01 8.33 -7.06
CA ILE A 158 21.00 8.17 -5.59
C ILE A 158 21.53 9.44 -4.95
N THR A 159 20.87 9.88 -3.87
CA THR A 159 21.30 11.05 -3.11
C THR A 159 22.77 10.93 -2.67
N PRO A 160 23.56 12.02 -2.70
CA PRO A 160 24.89 12.00 -2.10
C PRO A 160 24.84 12.04 -0.55
N GLY A 161 23.66 12.22 0.04
CA GLY A 161 23.45 12.28 1.47
C GLY A 161 22.41 13.32 1.90
N TYR A 162 22.30 13.50 3.20
CA TYR A 162 21.34 14.41 3.82
C TYR A 162 21.98 15.77 4.12
N TRP A 163 21.27 16.86 3.81
CA TRP A 163 21.76 18.20 3.96
C TRP A 163 22.07 18.52 5.44
N ARG A 164 23.31 18.89 5.72
CA ARG A 164 23.81 19.22 7.06
C ARG A 164 23.62 18.10 8.12
N ALA A 165 23.47 16.86 7.68
CA ALA A 165 23.33 15.69 8.54
C ALA A 165 24.38 14.61 8.18
N PRO A 166 25.68 14.85 8.48
CA PRO A 166 26.75 13.93 8.07
C PRO A 166 26.72 12.58 8.80
N GLU A 167 26.21 12.54 10.03
CA GLU A 167 26.08 11.29 10.80
C GLU A 167 24.97 10.43 10.20
N GLU A 168 23.79 11.01 9.96
CA GLU A 168 22.69 10.33 9.32
C GLU A 168 23.06 9.85 7.90
N THR A 169 23.80 10.65 7.15
CA THR A 169 24.32 10.24 5.85
C THR A 169 25.20 9.00 5.96
N ARG A 170 26.15 8.99 6.89
CA ARG A 170 27.05 7.85 7.10
C ARG A 170 26.29 6.58 7.49
N ASP A 171 25.26 6.71 8.33
CA ASP A 171 24.47 5.58 8.81
C ASP A 171 23.60 4.94 7.72
N HIS A 172 23.35 5.66 6.62
CA HIS A 172 22.56 5.19 5.49
C HIS A 172 23.37 4.69 4.29
N PHE A 173 24.70 4.68 4.38
CA PHE A 173 25.54 4.10 3.32
C PHE A 173 26.46 3.02 3.87
N ASP A 174 26.60 1.94 3.13
CA ASP A 174 27.57 0.92 3.46
C ASP A 174 29.00 1.32 3.03
N GLU A 175 29.99 0.49 3.42
CA GLU A 175 31.41 0.74 3.13
C GLU A 175 31.74 0.79 1.63
N GLU A 176 30.91 0.19 0.79
CA GLU A 176 31.06 0.19 -0.68
C GLU A 176 30.30 1.35 -1.34
N GLY A 177 29.61 2.20 -0.56
CA GLY A 177 28.86 3.36 -0.99
C GLY A 177 27.48 3.04 -1.57
N PHE A 178 26.89 1.91 -1.20
CA PHE A 178 25.49 1.62 -1.49
C PHE A 178 24.60 2.22 -0.42
N PHE A 179 23.52 2.85 -0.85
CA PHE A 179 22.48 3.38 0.04
C PHE A 179 21.65 2.21 0.61
N CYS A 180 21.57 2.14 1.94
CA CYS A 180 20.80 1.15 2.70
C CYS A 180 19.34 1.57 2.76
N THR A 181 18.47 0.85 2.06
CA THR A 181 17.07 1.26 1.91
C THR A 181 16.18 0.84 3.08
N GLY A 182 16.53 -0.25 3.76
CA GLY A 182 15.68 -0.94 4.72
C GLY A 182 14.43 -1.60 4.09
N ASP A 183 14.34 -1.64 2.76
CA ASP A 183 13.28 -2.35 2.03
C ASP A 183 13.72 -3.78 1.75
N ALA A 184 12.83 -4.73 2.03
CA ALA A 184 13.05 -6.13 1.71
C ALA A 184 12.43 -6.49 0.36
N VAL A 185 13.15 -7.35 -0.37
CA VAL A 185 12.72 -7.85 -1.68
C VAL A 185 12.93 -9.36 -1.78
N LYS A 186 12.26 -9.97 -2.75
CA LYS A 186 12.50 -11.35 -3.19
C LYS A 186 12.40 -11.43 -4.70
N TRP A 187 12.98 -12.45 -5.28
CA TRP A 187 12.85 -12.73 -6.70
C TRP A 187 11.40 -13.07 -7.05
N ILE A 188 10.91 -12.57 -8.20
CA ILE A 188 9.66 -13.04 -8.79
C ILE A 188 9.81 -14.49 -9.23
N ASP A 189 10.94 -14.79 -9.86
CA ASP A 189 11.40 -16.13 -10.23
C ASP A 189 12.90 -16.24 -9.92
N GLU A 190 13.28 -17.20 -9.07
CA GLU A 190 14.68 -17.42 -8.69
C GLU A 190 15.56 -17.96 -9.84
N HIS A 191 14.92 -18.51 -10.88
CA HIS A 191 15.59 -19.06 -12.07
C HIS A 191 15.64 -18.08 -13.24
N ASP A 192 14.90 -16.96 -13.17
CA ASP A 192 14.86 -15.92 -14.21
C ASP A 192 14.96 -14.52 -13.62
N VAL A 193 16.16 -14.00 -13.49
CA VAL A 193 16.43 -12.65 -12.94
C VAL A 193 15.78 -11.52 -13.76
N HIS A 194 15.42 -11.79 -15.03
CA HIS A 194 14.76 -10.79 -15.88
C HIS A 194 13.30 -10.56 -15.50
N GLN A 195 12.66 -11.45 -14.74
CA GLN A 195 11.37 -11.21 -14.13
C GLN A 195 11.43 -10.09 -13.08
N GLY A 196 12.63 -9.85 -12.51
CA GLY A 196 12.86 -8.81 -11.53
C GLY A 196 12.49 -9.21 -10.09
N LEU A 197 12.21 -8.20 -9.30
CA LEU A 197 12.04 -8.32 -7.86
C LEU A 197 10.59 -7.98 -7.45
N ARG A 198 10.21 -8.53 -6.30
CA ARG A 198 8.92 -8.27 -5.63
C ARG A 198 9.18 -7.70 -4.24
N PHE A 199 8.35 -6.76 -3.82
CA PHE A 199 8.41 -6.18 -2.48
C PHE A 199 8.07 -7.22 -1.40
N ASP A 200 8.87 -7.29 -0.36
CA ASP A 200 8.71 -8.22 0.75
C ASP A 200 8.62 -7.53 2.12
N GLY A 201 8.27 -6.26 2.12
CA GLY A 201 8.05 -5.47 3.33
C GLY A 201 9.23 -4.58 3.70
N ARG A 202 9.10 -3.91 4.85
CA ARG A 202 10.18 -3.13 5.46
C ARG A 202 10.84 -3.93 6.57
N ILE A 203 12.14 -4.10 6.52
CA ILE A 203 12.91 -4.85 7.52
C ILE A 203 12.65 -4.33 8.93
N ALA A 204 12.60 -3.01 9.06
CA ALA A 204 12.39 -2.36 10.36
C ALA A 204 10.96 -2.47 10.92
N GLU A 205 9.98 -2.95 10.14
CA GLU A 205 8.61 -3.19 10.61
C GLU A 205 8.41 -4.63 11.07
N ASP A 206 9.26 -5.54 10.61
CA ASP A 206 9.18 -6.96 10.96
C ASP A 206 9.60 -7.17 12.43
N PHE A 207 9.04 -8.17 13.06
CA PHE A 207 9.30 -8.43 14.48
C PHE A 207 9.25 -9.92 14.83
N LYS A 208 9.71 -10.27 16.03
CA LYS A 208 9.61 -11.63 16.57
C LYS A 208 8.52 -11.72 17.63
N LEU A 209 7.75 -12.80 17.57
CA LEU A 209 6.88 -13.22 18.67
C LEU A 209 7.73 -13.67 19.87
N ALA A 210 7.11 -13.74 21.05
CA ALA A 210 7.75 -14.28 22.25
C ALA A 210 8.23 -15.74 22.07
N THR A 211 7.67 -16.46 21.11
CA THR A 211 8.10 -17.82 20.72
C THR A 211 9.38 -17.83 19.87
N GLY A 212 9.90 -16.66 19.50
CA GLY A 212 11.02 -16.52 18.57
C GLY A 212 10.62 -16.57 17.09
N THR A 213 9.35 -16.82 16.80
CA THR A 213 8.83 -16.86 15.42
C THR A 213 8.87 -15.48 14.80
N PHE A 214 9.48 -15.37 13.61
CA PHE A 214 9.57 -14.12 12.86
C PHE A 214 8.28 -13.81 12.10
N VAL A 215 7.80 -12.58 12.19
CA VAL A 215 6.58 -12.09 11.52
C VAL A 215 6.94 -11.08 10.45
N SER A 216 6.67 -11.44 9.20
CA SER A 216 6.78 -10.55 8.05
C SER A 216 5.56 -9.65 7.94
N VAL A 217 5.66 -8.41 8.38
CA VAL A 217 4.56 -7.46 8.49
C VAL A 217 3.95 -7.10 7.14
N GLY A 218 4.76 -6.76 6.16
CA GLY A 218 4.29 -6.32 4.84
C GLY A 218 3.40 -7.36 4.14
N PRO A 219 3.86 -8.61 3.92
CA PRO A 219 3.06 -9.67 3.33
C PRO A 219 1.79 -10.00 4.11
N LEU A 220 1.87 -10.03 5.45
CA LEU A 220 0.70 -10.31 6.29
C LEU A 220 -0.33 -9.19 6.20
N ARG A 221 0.09 -7.93 6.23
CA ARG A 221 -0.76 -6.75 6.02
C ARG A 221 -1.50 -6.84 4.67
N ALA A 222 -0.78 -7.12 3.58
CA ALA A 222 -1.37 -7.28 2.25
C ALA A 222 -2.40 -8.42 2.20
N LYS A 223 -2.11 -9.55 2.86
CA LYS A 223 -3.03 -10.69 2.97
C LYS A 223 -4.33 -10.31 3.69
N VAL A 224 -4.23 -9.59 4.82
CA VAL A 224 -5.42 -9.15 5.59
C VAL A 224 -6.25 -8.15 4.81
N ILE A 225 -5.62 -7.15 4.16
CA ILE A 225 -6.32 -6.17 3.32
C ILE A 225 -7.05 -6.90 2.18
N GLY A 226 -6.38 -7.81 1.48
CA GLY A 226 -6.98 -8.57 0.38
C GLY A 226 -8.17 -9.42 0.82
N ALA A 227 -8.07 -10.11 1.97
CA ALA A 227 -9.15 -10.95 2.50
C ALA A 227 -10.38 -10.14 2.95
N GLY A 228 -10.20 -8.91 3.39
CA GLY A 228 -11.29 -8.05 3.87
C GLY A 228 -11.78 -7.00 2.86
N ALA A 229 -11.29 -7.01 1.62
CA ALA A 229 -11.72 -6.07 0.60
C ALA A 229 -13.23 -6.25 0.27
N PRO A 230 -13.98 -5.15 0.01
CA PRO A 230 -13.55 -3.76 -0.02
C PRO A 230 -13.67 -3.02 1.31
N TYR A 231 -13.79 -3.70 2.44
CA TYR A 231 -14.14 -3.14 3.74
C TYR A 231 -12.94 -2.80 4.62
N ILE A 232 -11.73 -3.24 4.26
CA ILE A 232 -10.48 -2.91 4.96
C ILE A 232 -9.69 -1.88 4.14
N GLN A 233 -9.48 -0.70 4.74
CA GLN A 233 -8.61 0.33 4.18
C GLN A 233 -7.14 -0.01 4.40
N ASP A 234 -6.80 -0.36 5.63
CA ASP A 234 -5.43 -0.68 6.04
C ASP A 234 -5.39 -1.46 7.35
N VAL A 235 -4.21 -2.01 7.67
CA VAL A 235 -4.01 -2.85 8.86
C VAL A 235 -2.66 -2.52 9.50
N VAL A 236 -2.64 -2.47 10.83
CA VAL A 236 -1.41 -2.45 11.62
C VAL A 236 -1.24 -3.79 12.32
N VAL A 237 -0.17 -4.49 11.99
CA VAL A 237 0.14 -5.81 12.55
C VAL A 237 0.83 -5.64 13.90
N THR A 238 0.36 -6.35 14.92
CA THR A 238 0.88 -6.30 16.28
C THR A 238 1.36 -7.68 16.74
N GLY A 239 2.16 -7.74 17.80
CA GLY A 239 2.61 -9.03 18.36
C GLY A 239 4.07 -9.05 18.79
N LEU A 240 4.82 -7.93 18.68
CA LEU A 240 6.19 -7.85 19.16
C LEU A 240 6.27 -8.33 20.62
N ASN A 241 7.10 -9.35 20.88
CA ASN A 241 7.26 -9.98 22.20
C ASN A 241 5.95 -10.55 22.79
N ARG A 242 4.91 -10.77 21.99
CA ARG A 242 3.65 -11.43 22.39
C ARG A 242 3.61 -12.87 21.87
N LYS A 243 2.68 -13.67 22.37
CA LYS A 243 2.51 -15.08 21.97
C LYS A 243 1.91 -15.22 20.57
N GLU A 244 1.16 -14.23 20.12
CA GLU A 244 0.31 -14.29 18.94
C GLU A 244 0.34 -12.97 18.17
N VAL A 245 0.04 -13.06 16.89
CA VAL A 245 -0.17 -11.90 16.02
C VAL A 245 -1.56 -11.32 16.25
N GLY A 246 -1.64 -10.02 16.42
CA GLY A 246 -2.88 -9.24 16.42
C GLY A 246 -2.95 -8.25 15.26
N ALA A 247 -4.13 -7.72 15.00
CA ALA A 247 -4.36 -6.72 13.96
C ALA A 247 -5.24 -5.56 14.47
N LEU A 248 -4.79 -4.33 14.25
CA LEU A 248 -5.65 -3.15 14.31
C LEU A 248 -6.10 -2.84 12.88
N ILE A 249 -7.39 -2.89 12.63
CA ILE A 249 -7.98 -2.77 11.29
C ILE A 249 -8.60 -1.39 11.13
N PHE A 250 -8.18 -0.65 10.12
CA PHE A 250 -8.84 0.58 9.66
C PHE A 250 -9.87 0.20 8.59
N PRO A 251 -11.18 0.30 8.89
CA PRO A 251 -12.21 -0.02 7.91
C PRO A 251 -12.40 1.11 6.90
N THR A 252 -12.88 0.76 5.71
CA THR A 252 -13.36 1.74 4.72
C THR A 252 -14.74 2.28 5.10
N ALA A 253 -15.16 3.38 4.47
CA ALA A 253 -16.53 3.88 4.63
C ALA A 253 -17.60 2.89 4.11
N ALA A 254 -17.24 1.94 3.25
CA ALA A 254 -18.15 0.93 2.70
C ALA A 254 -18.79 0.03 3.76
N VAL A 255 -18.16 -0.12 4.94
CA VAL A 255 -18.73 -0.89 6.06
C VAL A 255 -20.10 -0.38 6.53
N ARG A 256 -20.42 0.91 6.27
CA ARG A 256 -21.75 1.47 6.57
C ARG A 256 -22.85 0.74 5.82
N GLY A 257 -22.61 0.32 4.59
CA GLY A 257 -23.56 -0.47 3.80
C GLY A 257 -23.87 -1.85 4.40
N LEU A 258 -22.95 -2.43 5.16
CA LEU A 258 -23.17 -3.70 5.86
C LEU A 258 -24.01 -3.53 7.14
N SER A 259 -23.91 -2.40 7.80
CA SER A 259 -24.44 -2.20 9.17
C SER A 259 -25.96 -2.19 9.23
N GLY A 260 -26.65 -1.82 8.16
CA GLY A 260 -28.09 -1.55 8.14
C GLY A 260 -28.49 -0.27 8.90
N LEU A 261 -27.52 0.49 9.43
CA LEU A 261 -27.74 1.76 10.13
C LEU A 261 -27.79 2.94 9.15
N GLY A 262 -28.39 4.06 9.59
CA GLY A 262 -28.45 5.28 8.79
C GLY A 262 -27.06 5.84 8.44
N ALA A 263 -26.97 6.58 7.33
CA ALA A 263 -25.69 7.10 6.81
C ALA A 263 -24.90 7.96 7.82
N ASN A 264 -25.60 8.60 8.76
CA ASN A 264 -25.00 9.47 9.79
C ASN A 264 -24.70 8.75 11.12
N ALA A 265 -24.91 7.43 11.21
CA ALA A 265 -24.61 6.68 12.43
C ALA A 265 -23.13 6.85 12.83
N PRO A 266 -22.81 7.01 14.13
CA PRO A 266 -21.41 7.01 14.59
C PRO A 266 -20.66 5.76 14.12
N MET A 267 -19.40 5.93 13.71
CA MET A 267 -18.62 4.78 13.21
C MET A 267 -18.47 3.68 14.25
N ALA A 268 -18.38 4.04 15.54
CA ALA A 268 -18.33 3.05 16.63
C ALA A 268 -19.56 2.15 16.63
N ASP A 269 -20.76 2.71 16.44
CA ASP A 269 -22.03 1.94 16.42
C ASP A 269 -22.11 1.07 15.15
N VAL A 270 -21.65 1.59 14.01
CA VAL A 270 -21.54 0.85 12.75
C VAL A 270 -20.66 -0.40 12.94
N LEU A 271 -19.48 -0.23 13.53
CA LEU A 271 -18.52 -1.33 13.74
C LEU A 271 -18.99 -2.33 14.82
N ALA A 272 -19.81 -1.89 15.77
CA ALA A 272 -20.41 -2.76 16.79
C ALA A 272 -21.66 -3.49 16.29
N SER A 273 -22.20 -3.15 15.12
CA SER A 273 -23.39 -3.78 14.57
C SER A 273 -23.16 -5.25 14.23
N ALA A 274 -24.15 -6.11 14.48
CA ALA A 274 -24.02 -7.54 14.28
C ALA A 274 -23.62 -7.96 12.85
N PRO A 275 -24.14 -7.32 11.77
CA PRO A 275 -23.72 -7.68 10.41
C PRO A 275 -22.24 -7.36 10.13
N VAL A 276 -21.74 -6.23 10.64
CA VAL A 276 -20.33 -5.84 10.47
C VAL A 276 -19.41 -6.78 11.25
N VAL A 277 -19.76 -7.05 12.51
CA VAL A 277 -19.01 -8.01 13.35
C VAL A 277 -18.97 -9.39 12.69
N ALA A 278 -20.10 -9.90 12.20
CA ALA A 278 -20.17 -11.18 11.52
C ALA A 278 -19.32 -11.24 10.25
N HIS A 279 -19.32 -10.17 9.46
CA HIS A 279 -18.47 -10.09 8.27
C HIS A 279 -16.97 -10.19 8.62
N PHE A 280 -16.49 -9.36 9.54
CA PHE A 280 -15.07 -9.37 9.92
C PHE A 280 -14.68 -10.66 10.69
N GLN A 281 -15.62 -11.27 11.41
CA GLN A 281 -15.42 -12.60 11.97
C GLN A 281 -15.17 -13.64 10.87
N GLY A 282 -15.95 -13.59 9.78
CA GLY A 282 -15.74 -14.46 8.62
C GLY A 282 -14.37 -14.24 7.97
N VAL A 283 -13.95 -12.97 7.82
CA VAL A 283 -12.60 -12.63 7.31
C VAL A 283 -11.51 -13.22 8.20
N LEU A 284 -11.65 -13.09 9.53
CA LEU A 284 -10.66 -13.58 10.48
C LEU A 284 -10.57 -15.10 10.48
N ASN A 285 -11.72 -15.80 10.38
CA ASN A 285 -11.78 -17.25 10.27
C ASN A 285 -11.08 -17.74 8.98
N HIS A 286 -11.38 -17.11 7.86
CA HIS A 286 -10.73 -17.44 6.58
C HIS A 286 -9.19 -17.22 6.64
N LEU A 287 -8.74 -16.14 7.26
CA LEU A 287 -7.31 -15.90 7.48
C LEU A 287 -6.67 -16.96 8.36
N ALA A 288 -7.37 -17.43 9.39
CA ALA A 288 -6.87 -18.48 10.27
C ALA A 288 -6.79 -19.84 9.56
N GLU A 289 -7.82 -20.21 8.78
CA GLU A 289 -7.86 -21.45 7.98
C GLU A 289 -6.75 -21.50 6.93
N THR A 290 -6.47 -20.35 6.29
CA THR A 290 -5.45 -20.24 5.22
C THR A 290 -4.05 -19.91 5.75
N SER A 291 -3.86 -19.88 7.07
CA SER A 291 -2.56 -19.63 7.68
C SER A 291 -1.68 -20.88 7.67
N THR A 292 -0.39 -20.70 7.40
CA THR A 292 0.60 -21.79 7.36
C THR A 292 1.39 -21.93 8.68
N GLY A 293 1.12 -21.05 9.65
CA GLY A 293 1.83 -21.05 10.93
C GLY A 293 1.51 -19.82 11.79
N SER A 294 2.07 -19.75 12.99
CA SER A 294 1.81 -18.68 13.95
C SER A 294 2.20 -17.28 13.44
N ALA A 295 3.19 -17.18 12.56
CA ALA A 295 3.62 -15.92 11.94
C ALA A 295 2.60 -15.32 10.96
N SER A 296 1.77 -16.16 10.34
CA SER A 296 0.80 -15.77 9.33
C SER A 296 -0.65 -15.83 9.82
N ARG A 297 -0.86 -16.26 11.08
CA ARG A 297 -2.18 -16.39 11.70
C ARG A 297 -2.49 -15.15 12.54
N VAL A 298 -3.45 -14.35 12.08
CA VAL A 298 -4.02 -13.28 12.90
C VAL A 298 -4.95 -13.90 13.95
N ALA A 299 -4.51 -13.93 15.20
CA ALA A 299 -5.22 -14.57 16.29
C ALA A 299 -6.25 -13.66 16.97
N ARG A 300 -6.16 -12.36 16.76
CA ARG A 300 -7.07 -11.37 17.31
C ARG A 300 -7.08 -10.10 16.49
N ALA A 301 -8.21 -9.41 16.43
CA ALA A 301 -8.31 -8.13 15.76
C ALA A 301 -9.24 -7.15 16.48
N VAL A 302 -9.01 -5.85 16.28
CA VAL A 302 -9.89 -4.77 16.71
C VAL A 302 -10.14 -3.85 15.52
N LEU A 303 -11.42 -3.50 15.30
CA LEU A 303 -11.82 -2.53 14.29
C LEU A 303 -11.70 -1.12 14.87
N LEU A 304 -11.03 -0.23 14.16
CA LEU A 304 -10.77 1.13 14.61
C LEU A 304 -11.88 2.06 14.10
N SER A 305 -12.61 2.69 15.02
CA SER A 305 -13.62 3.70 14.70
C SER A 305 -13.01 5.07 14.36
N GLU A 306 -11.80 5.34 14.87
CA GLU A 306 -11.07 6.56 14.59
C GLU A 306 -10.11 6.34 13.43
N PRO A 307 -10.16 7.19 12.39
CA PRO A 307 -9.20 7.11 11.29
C PRO A 307 -7.78 7.38 11.77
N PRO A 308 -6.76 7.03 10.98
CA PRO A 308 -5.38 7.34 11.32
C PRO A 308 -5.15 8.85 11.33
N SER A 309 -4.43 9.35 12.34
CA SER A 309 -4.21 10.77 12.55
C SER A 309 -3.00 11.28 11.76
N ILE A 310 -3.22 12.29 10.93
CA ILE A 310 -2.14 12.98 10.20
C ILE A 310 -1.26 13.75 11.20
N ASP A 311 -1.86 14.44 12.18
CA ASP A 311 -1.13 15.26 13.16
C ASP A 311 -0.20 14.43 14.06
N LYS A 312 -0.55 13.17 14.28
CA LYS A 312 0.29 12.22 15.03
C LYS A 312 1.28 11.46 14.14
N GLY A 313 1.34 11.76 12.85
CA GLY A 313 2.20 11.06 11.90
C GLY A 313 1.80 9.59 11.69
N GLU A 314 0.55 9.20 11.99
CA GLU A 314 0.02 7.85 11.73
C GLU A 314 -0.18 7.60 10.24
N VAL A 315 -0.25 8.68 9.44
CA VAL A 315 -0.32 8.66 7.98
C VAL A 315 0.87 9.43 7.42
N THR A 316 1.53 8.88 6.45
CA THR A 316 2.58 9.56 5.70
C THR A 316 1.97 10.58 4.72
N ASP A 317 2.79 11.51 4.22
CA ASP A 317 2.37 12.46 3.16
C ASP A 317 1.82 11.78 1.90
N LYS A 318 2.14 10.50 1.71
CA LYS A 318 1.67 9.65 0.60
C LYS A 318 0.35 8.94 0.89
N GLY A 319 -0.24 9.15 2.09
CA GLY A 319 -1.49 8.51 2.52
C GLY A 319 -1.33 7.08 3.02
N SER A 320 -0.11 6.53 3.10
CA SER A 320 0.13 5.20 3.65
C SER A 320 0.25 5.24 5.17
N ILE A 321 -0.17 4.15 5.83
CA ILE A 321 -0.07 4.02 7.29
C ILE A 321 1.41 3.91 7.72
N ASN A 322 1.75 4.71 8.73
CA ASN A 322 2.99 4.56 9.47
C ASN A 322 2.77 3.61 10.65
N GLN A 323 3.07 2.34 10.45
CA GLN A 323 2.84 1.29 11.45
C GLN A 323 3.48 1.62 12.81
N ARG A 324 4.71 2.11 12.83
CA ARG A 324 5.40 2.47 14.08
C ARG A 324 4.70 3.59 14.84
N ALA A 325 4.24 4.62 14.15
CA ALA A 325 3.52 5.72 14.77
C ALA A 325 2.19 5.25 15.36
N VAL A 326 1.42 4.43 14.62
CA VAL A 326 0.17 3.86 15.12
C VAL A 326 0.42 3.00 16.36
N LEU A 327 1.38 2.09 16.31
CA LEU A 327 1.72 1.24 17.46
C LEU A 327 2.11 2.08 18.70
N LYS A 328 2.86 3.15 18.49
CA LYS A 328 3.26 4.07 19.57
C LYS A 328 2.08 4.84 20.17
N HIS A 329 1.21 5.40 19.31
CA HIS A 329 0.13 6.27 19.78
C HIS A 329 -1.09 5.49 20.30
N ARG A 330 -1.29 4.26 19.79
CA ARG A 330 -2.38 3.37 20.21
C ARG A 330 -1.91 2.22 21.09
N ASP A 331 -0.75 2.36 21.73
CA ASP A 331 -0.16 1.31 22.57
C ASP A 331 -1.11 0.77 23.62
N ALA A 332 -1.86 1.64 24.32
CA ALA A 332 -2.86 1.22 25.29
C ALA A 332 -3.92 0.28 24.69
N LEU A 333 -4.38 0.53 23.47
CA LEU A 333 -5.32 -0.34 22.77
C LEU A 333 -4.67 -1.66 22.36
N VAL A 334 -3.42 -1.62 21.89
CA VAL A 334 -2.64 -2.83 21.57
C VAL A 334 -2.48 -3.71 22.81
N GLN A 335 -2.11 -3.13 23.95
CA GLN A 335 -2.03 -3.83 25.22
C GLN A 335 -3.38 -4.47 25.59
N ALA A 336 -4.45 -3.67 25.62
CA ALA A 336 -5.79 -4.14 25.96
C ALA A 336 -6.28 -5.25 25.01
N MET A 337 -5.98 -5.19 23.72
CA MET A 337 -6.31 -6.24 22.76
C MET A 337 -5.59 -7.55 23.09
N HIS A 338 -4.28 -7.50 23.37
CA HIS A 338 -3.50 -8.70 23.70
C HIS A 338 -3.84 -9.27 25.08
N ASP A 339 -4.22 -8.43 26.03
CA ASP A 339 -4.64 -8.83 27.39
C ASP A 339 -6.13 -9.27 27.45
N GLY A 340 -6.86 -9.16 26.32
CA GLY A 340 -8.26 -9.56 26.22
C GLY A 340 -9.26 -8.59 26.87
N THR A 341 -8.84 -7.38 27.17
CA THR A 341 -9.66 -6.34 27.85
C THR A 341 -10.19 -5.25 26.91
N ALA A 342 -9.72 -5.20 25.65
CA ALA A 342 -10.24 -4.26 24.68
C ALA A 342 -11.71 -4.57 24.32
N PRO A 343 -12.54 -3.54 24.06
CA PRO A 343 -13.89 -3.76 23.59
C PRO A 343 -13.89 -4.37 22.17
N HIS A 344 -14.88 -5.26 21.93
CA HIS A 344 -15.14 -5.84 20.61
C HIS A 344 -13.93 -6.52 19.96
N ILE A 345 -13.15 -7.29 20.72
CA ILE A 345 -12.07 -8.12 20.16
C ILE A 345 -12.71 -9.23 19.31
N LEU A 346 -12.26 -9.33 18.06
CA LEU A 346 -12.57 -10.44 17.18
C LEU A 346 -11.51 -11.54 17.36
N LEU A 347 -11.95 -12.78 17.53
CA LEU A 347 -11.10 -13.97 17.63
C LEU A 347 -11.53 -14.99 16.57
N PRO A 348 -10.62 -15.70 15.88
CA PRO A 348 -11.00 -16.80 15.00
C PRO A 348 -11.77 -17.86 15.78
N GLN A 349 -12.83 -18.40 15.17
CA GLN A 349 -13.69 -19.45 15.75
C GLN A 349 -13.35 -20.80 15.15
#